data_678eb88fd37d2a2cc31223616d39803c
#
_entry.id   678eb88fd37d2a2cc31223616d39803c
#
_cell.length_a   1.000
_cell.length_b   1.000
_cell.length_c   1.000
_cell.angle_alpha   90.00
_cell.angle_beta   90.00
_cell.angle_gamma   90.00
#
_symmetry.space_group_name_H-M   'P 1'
#
loop_
_entity.id
_entity.type
_entity.pdbx_description
1 polymer ?
#
loop_
_entity_poly.entity_id
_entity_poly.type
_entity_poly.pdbx_seq_one_letter_code
_entity_poly.pdbx_strand_id
1 'polypeptide(L)'
;MIKRLFPILSWLPNYSKAYLSGDLSAGFTVGVILIPQSMAYAMIAGLPPVYGLYAALMPQLVYALMGTSPQLNVGPVATDSLFVAAGLGALSISGIDTYIAMAMILALFVGCIQVVLGLFKMGFLVNFLSTPVISGFISAAAIIIGFSQVSHLLGIEVGRNSKIQHIVAAVINELHQIEYFQRKILI
;
A
#
# COMPACT_ATOMS: atom_id res chain seq x y z
N MET A 1 -15.17 20.44 -22.69
CA MET A 1 -14.03 19.50 -22.69
C MET A 1 -13.22 19.61 -21.42
N ILE A 2 -12.82 20.80 -20.96
CA ILE A 2 -11.99 21.03 -19.75
C ILE A 2 -12.64 20.47 -18.48
N LYS A 3 -13.95 20.64 -18.27
CA LYS A 3 -14.68 20.09 -17.10
C LYS A 3 -14.70 18.54 -17.04
N ARG A 4 -14.44 17.85 -18.16
CA ARG A 4 -14.30 16.38 -18.16
C ARG A 4 -12.89 15.94 -17.75
N LEU A 5 -11.88 16.76 -17.99
CA LEU A 5 -10.50 16.53 -17.59
C LEU A 5 -10.24 16.92 -16.12
N PHE A 6 -10.95 17.96 -15.66
CA PHE A 6 -10.84 18.47 -14.30
C PHE A 6 -12.22 18.51 -13.63
N PRO A 7 -12.69 17.38 -13.09
CA PRO A 7 -13.97 17.29 -12.39
C PRO A 7 -14.11 18.24 -11.20
N ILE A 8 -12.98 18.65 -10.60
CA ILE A 8 -12.95 19.65 -9.52
C ILE A 8 -13.71 20.92 -9.90
N LEU A 9 -13.65 21.36 -11.17
CA LEU A 9 -14.35 22.54 -11.68
C LEU A 9 -15.88 22.39 -11.70
N SER A 10 -16.40 21.20 -11.51
CA SER A 10 -17.85 20.95 -11.47
C SER A 10 -18.43 21.03 -10.07
N TRP A 11 -17.71 20.58 -9.04
CA TRP A 11 -18.21 20.52 -7.66
C TRP A 11 -17.69 21.67 -6.79
N LEU A 12 -16.50 22.21 -7.06
CA LEU A 12 -15.90 23.29 -6.27
C LEU A 12 -16.75 24.55 -6.19
N PRO A 13 -17.45 25.01 -7.26
CA PRO A 13 -18.31 26.20 -7.19
C PRO A 13 -19.52 26.04 -6.27
N ASN A 14 -19.98 24.79 -6.05
CA ASN A 14 -21.12 24.45 -5.21
C ASN A 14 -20.69 23.97 -3.80
N TYR A 15 -19.40 24.09 -3.48
CA TYR A 15 -18.85 23.66 -2.20
C TYR A 15 -19.27 24.63 -1.09
N SER A 16 -19.93 24.11 -0.07
CA SER A 16 -20.41 24.93 1.06
C SER A 16 -19.44 24.89 2.24
N LYS A 17 -19.43 25.99 3.01
CA LYS A 17 -18.64 26.06 4.26
C LYS A 17 -19.04 25.01 5.30
N ALA A 18 -20.26 24.48 5.21
CA ALA A 18 -20.72 23.40 6.10
C ALA A 18 -19.96 22.09 5.88
N TYR A 19 -19.59 21.79 4.63
CA TYR A 19 -18.78 20.60 4.32
C TYR A 19 -17.32 20.75 4.73
N LEU A 20 -16.79 21.98 4.72
CA LEU A 20 -15.38 22.25 5.04
C LEU A 20 -14.95 21.70 6.40
N SER A 21 -15.78 21.86 7.42
CA SER A 21 -15.48 21.38 8.78
C SER A 21 -15.39 19.84 8.83
N GLY A 22 -16.33 19.16 8.14
CA GLY A 22 -16.31 17.69 8.04
C GLY A 22 -15.12 17.18 7.23
N ASP A 23 -14.84 17.80 6.09
CA ASP A 23 -13.76 17.39 5.21
C ASP A 23 -12.38 17.65 5.84
N LEU A 24 -12.22 18.74 6.59
CA LEU A 24 -10.98 19.03 7.31
C LEU A 24 -10.72 18.00 8.42
N SER A 25 -11.76 17.67 9.18
CA SER A 25 -11.67 16.64 10.22
C SER A 25 -11.35 15.25 9.65
N ALA A 26 -12.07 14.88 8.57
CA ALA A 26 -11.83 13.61 7.87
C ALA A 26 -10.43 13.57 7.25
N GLY A 27 -10.01 14.64 6.57
CA GLY A 27 -8.69 14.75 5.96
C GLY A 27 -7.56 14.67 6.98
N PHE A 28 -7.71 15.32 8.14
CA PHE A 28 -6.73 15.23 9.23
C PHE A 28 -6.64 13.80 9.78
N THR A 29 -7.79 13.17 10.03
CA THR A 29 -7.83 11.78 10.54
C THR A 29 -7.18 10.80 9.57
N VAL A 30 -7.53 10.88 8.30
CA VAL A 30 -6.94 10.03 7.24
C VAL A 30 -5.45 10.31 7.09
N GLY A 31 -5.04 11.58 7.12
CA GLY A 31 -3.64 11.98 7.01
C GLY A 31 -2.77 11.41 8.11
N VAL A 32 -3.22 11.46 9.37
CA VAL A 32 -2.50 10.89 10.51
C VAL A 32 -2.31 9.37 10.37
N ILE A 33 -3.32 8.66 9.87
CA ILE A 33 -3.25 7.21 9.65
C ILE A 33 -2.37 6.88 8.43
N LEU A 34 -2.47 7.68 7.37
CA LEU A 34 -1.78 7.42 6.11
C LEU A 34 -0.26 7.57 6.22
N ILE A 35 0.25 8.47 7.09
CA ILE A 35 1.69 8.67 7.27
C ILE A 35 2.39 7.37 7.68
N PRO A 36 2.11 6.75 8.84
CA PRO A 36 2.78 5.51 9.24
C PRO A 36 2.46 4.36 8.29
N GLN A 37 1.26 4.29 7.75
CA GLN A 37 0.83 3.25 6.82
C GLN A 37 1.63 3.29 5.51
N SER A 38 1.81 4.46 4.91
CA SER A 38 2.57 4.60 3.66
C SER A 38 4.06 4.31 3.86
N MET A 39 4.63 4.70 5.00
CA MET A 39 6.00 4.36 5.36
C MET A 39 6.19 2.84 5.51
N ALA A 40 5.24 2.15 6.16
CA ALA A 40 5.26 0.70 6.30
C ALA A 40 5.19 0.01 4.92
N TYR A 41 4.35 0.50 4.02
CA TYR A 41 4.23 -0.07 2.67
C TYR A 41 5.49 0.15 1.82
N ALA A 42 6.18 1.28 1.98
CA ALA A 42 7.49 1.47 1.35
C ALA A 42 8.51 0.45 1.86
N MET A 43 8.55 0.19 3.16
CA MET A 43 9.44 -0.82 3.75
C MET A 43 9.11 -2.23 3.23
N ILE A 44 7.83 -2.59 3.11
CA ILE A 44 7.40 -3.85 2.49
C ILE A 44 7.91 -3.95 1.06
N ALA A 45 7.80 -2.86 0.28
CA ALA A 45 8.31 -2.79 -1.09
C ALA A 45 9.85 -2.82 -1.17
N GLY A 46 10.53 -2.68 -0.03
CA GLY A 46 11.99 -2.62 0.05
C GLY A 46 12.60 -1.28 -0.23
N LEU A 47 11.80 -0.25 -0.15
CA LEU A 47 12.20 1.13 -0.34
C LEU A 47 12.36 1.84 1.01
N PRO A 48 13.20 2.89 1.09
CA PRO A 48 13.23 3.77 2.25
C PRO A 48 11.84 4.36 2.55
N PRO A 49 11.47 4.53 3.84
CA PRO A 49 10.12 4.98 4.25
C PRO A 49 9.66 6.29 3.60
N VAL A 50 10.59 7.18 3.30
CA VAL A 50 10.30 8.49 2.70
C VAL A 50 9.61 8.38 1.33
N TYR A 51 9.92 7.32 0.57
CA TYR A 51 9.27 7.09 -0.74
C TYR A 51 7.79 6.72 -0.59
N GLY A 52 7.41 6.11 0.54
CA GLY A 52 6.01 5.87 0.87
C GLY A 52 5.22 7.16 1.04
N LEU A 53 5.82 8.17 1.68
CA LEU A 53 5.19 9.49 1.82
C LEU A 53 4.98 10.18 0.46
N TYR A 54 5.97 10.11 -0.43
CA TYR A 54 5.82 10.63 -1.79
C TYR A 54 4.74 9.89 -2.58
N ALA A 55 4.70 8.55 -2.45
CA ALA A 55 3.69 7.71 -3.09
C ALA A 55 2.27 7.93 -2.53
N ALA A 56 2.15 8.40 -1.30
CA ALA A 56 0.87 8.77 -0.71
C ALA A 56 0.41 10.17 -1.16
N LEU A 57 1.31 11.15 -1.13
CA LEU A 57 0.96 12.56 -1.33
C LEU A 57 0.64 12.89 -2.79
N MET A 58 1.52 12.51 -3.72
CA MET A 58 1.41 12.90 -5.13
C MET A 58 0.18 12.34 -5.83
N PRO A 59 -0.15 11.03 -5.73
CA PRO A 59 -1.36 10.51 -6.36
C PRO A 59 -2.64 11.11 -5.80
N GLN A 60 -2.70 11.42 -4.50
CA GLN A 60 -3.86 12.06 -3.90
C GLN A 60 -4.09 13.48 -4.43
N LEU A 61 -3.03 14.27 -4.56
CA LEU A 61 -3.13 15.60 -5.15
C LEU A 61 -3.63 15.55 -6.60
N VAL A 62 -3.06 14.65 -7.40
CA VAL A 62 -3.49 14.46 -8.80
C VAL A 62 -4.94 13.97 -8.84
N TYR A 63 -5.31 13.03 -7.97
CA TYR A 63 -6.67 12.51 -7.93
C TYR A 63 -7.68 13.55 -7.45
N ALA A 64 -7.34 14.40 -6.50
CA ALA A 64 -8.21 15.51 -6.05
C ALA A 64 -8.57 16.46 -7.21
N LEU A 65 -7.67 16.65 -8.17
CA LEU A 65 -7.88 17.53 -9.33
C LEU A 65 -8.64 16.82 -10.47
N MET A 66 -8.30 15.55 -10.74
CA MET A 66 -8.73 14.81 -11.93
C MET A 66 -9.68 13.65 -11.63
N GLY A 67 -9.82 13.26 -10.36
CA GLY A 67 -10.66 12.14 -9.95
C GLY A 67 -12.15 12.44 -10.09
N THR A 68 -12.92 11.40 -10.41
CA THR A 68 -14.37 11.47 -10.60
C THR A 68 -15.17 11.01 -9.40
N SER A 69 -14.58 10.23 -8.49
CA SER A 69 -15.24 9.72 -7.30
C SER A 69 -14.81 10.49 -6.04
N PRO A 70 -15.73 11.09 -5.30
CA PRO A 70 -15.41 11.80 -4.07
C PRO A 70 -15.09 10.87 -2.88
N GLN A 71 -15.38 9.57 -2.99
CA GLN A 71 -15.17 8.59 -1.91
C GLN A 71 -13.86 7.81 -2.07
N LEU A 72 -13.19 7.86 -3.22
CA LEU A 72 -12.01 7.07 -3.48
C LEU A 72 -10.76 7.75 -2.93
N ASN A 73 -10.06 7.05 -2.04
CA ASN A 73 -8.73 7.43 -1.60
C ASN A 73 -7.68 6.68 -2.44
N VAL A 74 -6.78 7.41 -3.09
CA VAL A 74 -5.72 6.86 -3.93
C VAL A 74 -4.39 6.98 -3.19
N GLY A 75 -3.79 5.86 -2.85
CA GLY A 75 -2.52 5.81 -2.13
C GLY A 75 -1.85 4.45 -2.24
N PRO A 76 -0.68 4.28 -1.64
CA PRO A 76 0.01 3.01 -1.64
C PRO A 76 -0.82 1.94 -0.92
N VAL A 77 -0.81 0.72 -1.46
CA VAL A 77 -1.48 -0.46 -0.90
C VAL A 77 -0.47 -1.57 -0.65
N ALA A 78 -0.72 -2.37 0.38
CA ALA A 78 0.18 -3.44 0.79
C ALA A 78 0.39 -4.48 -0.32
N THR A 79 -0.65 -4.82 -1.08
CA THR A 79 -0.59 -5.79 -2.18
C THR A 79 0.36 -5.34 -3.28
N ASP A 80 0.28 -4.08 -3.69
CA ASP A 80 1.16 -3.52 -4.73
C ASP A 80 2.61 -3.47 -4.24
N SER A 81 2.81 -3.13 -2.96
CA SER A 81 4.12 -3.14 -2.31
C SER A 81 4.75 -4.52 -2.30
N LEU A 82 3.96 -5.58 -2.05
CA LEU A 82 4.42 -6.97 -2.13
C LEU A 82 4.77 -7.37 -3.56
N PHE A 83 4.01 -6.94 -4.57
CA PHE A 83 4.33 -7.20 -5.98
C PHE A 83 5.61 -6.50 -6.40
N VAL A 84 5.83 -5.26 -5.98
CA VAL A 84 7.09 -4.53 -6.22
C VAL A 84 8.26 -5.28 -5.57
N ALA A 85 8.11 -5.68 -4.30
CA ALA A 85 9.14 -6.43 -3.58
C ALA A 85 9.48 -7.77 -4.28
N ALA A 86 8.46 -8.52 -4.70
CA ALA A 86 8.64 -9.80 -5.39
C ALA A 86 9.28 -9.62 -6.77
N GLY A 87 8.81 -8.65 -7.56
CA GLY A 87 9.33 -8.39 -8.90
C GLY A 87 10.77 -7.90 -8.91
N LEU A 88 11.10 -6.90 -8.08
CA LEU A 88 12.46 -6.36 -8.00
C LEU A 88 13.40 -7.29 -7.22
N GLY A 89 12.89 -8.02 -6.22
CA GLY A 89 13.66 -9.01 -5.47
C GLY A 89 14.16 -10.16 -6.34
N ALA A 90 13.38 -10.57 -7.35
CA ALA A 90 13.77 -11.60 -8.30
C ALA A 90 14.98 -11.19 -9.18
N LEU A 91 15.23 -9.89 -9.35
CA LEU A 91 16.33 -9.37 -10.16
C LEU A 91 17.67 -9.33 -9.43
N SER A 92 17.72 -9.71 -8.14
CA SER A 92 18.94 -9.75 -7.31
C SER A 92 19.77 -8.45 -7.39
N ILE A 93 19.08 -7.29 -7.38
CA ILE A 93 19.68 -5.97 -7.53
C ILE A 93 20.57 -5.66 -6.33
N SER A 94 21.84 -5.35 -6.57
CA SER A 94 22.78 -4.92 -5.56
C SER A 94 22.79 -3.38 -5.45
N GLY A 95 22.66 -2.87 -4.22
CA GLY A 95 22.66 -1.45 -3.92
C GLY A 95 21.26 -0.82 -3.88
N ILE A 96 21.05 0.03 -2.87
CA ILE A 96 19.75 0.67 -2.62
C ILE A 96 19.39 1.68 -3.72
N ASP A 97 20.36 2.42 -4.23
CA ASP A 97 20.12 3.45 -5.25
C ASP A 97 19.66 2.83 -6.57
N THR A 98 20.28 1.69 -6.95
CA THR A 98 19.88 0.94 -8.15
C THR A 98 18.47 0.35 -7.96
N TYR A 99 18.17 -0.14 -6.76
CA TYR A 99 16.83 -0.65 -6.43
C TYR A 99 15.77 0.43 -6.55
N ILE A 100 16.03 1.64 -6.03
CA ILE A 100 15.14 2.79 -6.14
C ILE A 100 14.94 3.19 -7.61
N ALA A 101 16.00 3.26 -8.39
CA ALA A 101 15.92 3.57 -9.82
C ALA A 101 15.05 2.55 -10.58
N MET A 102 15.22 1.26 -10.30
CA MET A 102 14.40 0.20 -10.91
C MET A 102 12.94 0.27 -10.46
N ALA A 103 12.67 0.62 -9.20
CA ALA A 103 11.30 0.84 -8.71
C ALA A 103 10.62 2.02 -9.43
N MET A 104 11.35 3.11 -9.69
CA MET A 104 10.84 4.26 -10.45
C MET A 104 10.53 3.88 -11.91
N ILE A 105 11.41 3.11 -12.56
CA ILE A 105 11.18 2.62 -13.91
C ILE A 105 9.97 1.71 -13.95
N LEU A 106 9.84 0.78 -12.99
CA LEU A 106 8.67 -0.10 -12.88
C LEU A 106 7.39 0.72 -12.72
N ALA A 107 7.37 1.72 -11.84
CA ALA A 107 6.23 2.60 -11.65
C ALA A 107 5.85 3.36 -12.94
N LEU A 108 6.86 3.83 -13.70
CA LEU A 108 6.64 4.47 -15.00
C LEU A 108 5.97 3.51 -16.00
N PHE A 109 6.47 2.29 -16.11
CA PHE A 109 5.88 1.28 -17.00
C PHE A 109 4.45 0.94 -16.61
N VAL A 110 4.19 0.71 -15.33
CA VAL A 110 2.84 0.44 -14.83
C VAL A 110 1.91 1.61 -15.13
N GLY A 111 2.35 2.84 -14.87
CA GLY A 111 1.60 4.06 -15.19
C GLY A 111 1.29 4.18 -16.68
N CYS A 112 2.27 3.95 -17.56
CA CYS A 112 2.05 3.96 -19.01
C CYS A 112 1.03 2.92 -19.45
N ILE A 113 1.12 1.69 -18.93
CA ILE A 113 0.16 0.62 -19.24
C ILE A 113 -1.24 1.03 -18.78
N GLN A 114 -1.38 1.58 -17.56
CA GLN A 114 -2.68 2.03 -17.05
C GLN A 114 -3.29 3.15 -17.91
N VAL A 115 -2.48 4.10 -18.37
CA VAL A 115 -2.94 5.16 -19.28
C VAL A 115 -3.41 4.58 -20.60
N VAL A 116 -2.66 3.64 -21.19
CA VAL A 116 -3.05 2.96 -22.44
C VAL A 116 -4.37 2.22 -22.25
N LEU A 117 -4.50 1.43 -21.18
CA LEU A 117 -5.75 0.72 -20.88
C LEU A 117 -6.93 1.67 -20.66
N GLY A 118 -6.68 2.82 -20.02
CA GLY A 118 -7.67 3.88 -19.82
C GLY A 118 -8.15 4.49 -21.15
N LEU A 119 -7.22 4.78 -22.07
CA LEU A 119 -7.53 5.32 -23.39
C LEU A 119 -8.38 4.36 -24.22
N PHE A 120 -8.10 3.07 -24.16
CA PHE A 120 -8.89 2.03 -24.81
C PHE A 120 -10.19 1.67 -24.08
N LYS A 121 -10.50 2.37 -22.98
CA LYS A 121 -11.70 2.13 -22.13
C LYS A 121 -11.81 0.65 -21.69
N MET A 122 -10.67 0.03 -21.42
CA MET A 122 -10.61 -1.40 -21.07
C MET A 122 -11.09 -1.70 -19.66
N GLY A 123 -11.73 -0.75 -18.98
CA GLY A 123 -12.34 -0.96 -17.66
C GLY A 123 -13.36 -2.11 -17.62
N PHE A 124 -13.92 -2.50 -18.80
CA PHE A 124 -14.81 -3.68 -18.89
C PHE A 124 -14.11 -4.99 -18.52
N LEU A 125 -12.77 -5.07 -18.61
CA LEU A 125 -12.01 -6.26 -18.22
C LEU A 125 -12.21 -6.62 -16.73
N VAL A 126 -12.47 -5.63 -15.88
CA VAL A 126 -12.75 -5.85 -14.45
C VAL A 126 -14.03 -6.67 -14.28
N ASN A 127 -14.99 -6.57 -15.21
CA ASN A 127 -16.23 -7.34 -15.14
C ASN A 127 -16.02 -8.85 -15.40
N PHE A 128 -14.89 -9.25 -15.96
CA PHE A 128 -14.53 -10.67 -16.10
C PHE A 128 -13.97 -11.28 -14.83
N LEU A 129 -13.53 -10.44 -13.88
CA LEU A 129 -13.10 -10.91 -12.56
C LEU A 129 -14.34 -11.26 -11.75
N SER A 130 -14.54 -12.55 -11.51
CA SER A 130 -15.69 -12.98 -10.71
C SER A 130 -15.52 -12.51 -9.25
N THR A 131 -16.62 -12.11 -8.63
CA THR A 131 -16.65 -11.65 -7.23
C THR A 131 -15.99 -12.62 -6.25
N PRO A 132 -16.15 -13.96 -6.38
CA PRO A 132 -15.45 -14.92 -5.53
C PRO A 132 -13.93 -14.87 -5.65
N VAL A 133 -13.40 -14.63 -6.85
CA VAL A 133 -11.93 -14.54 -7.07
C VAL A 133 -11.38 -13.30 -6.37
N ILE A 134 -12.05 -12.15 -6.52
CA ILE A 134 -11.66 -10.90 -5.86
C ILE A 134 -11.73 -11.06 -4.34
N SER A 135 -12.80 -11.63 -3.82
CA SER A 135 -12.99 -11.88 -2.38
C SER A 135 -11.94 -12.83 -1.82
N GLY A 136 -11.63 -13.92 -2.54
CA GLY A 136 -10.56 -14.84 -2.16
C GLY A 136 -9.18 -14.18 -2.12
N PHE A 137 -8.87 -13.37 -3.13
CA PHE A 137 -7.62 -12.61 -3.19
C PHE A 137 -7.49 -11.62 -2.02
N ILE A 138 -8.55 -10.84 -1.74
CA ILE A 138 -8.56 -9.88 -0.62
C ILE A 138 -8.38 -10.60 0.72
N SER A 139 -9.06 -11.72 0.92
CA SER A 139 -8.95 -12.51 2.15
C SER A 139 -7.54 -13.08 2.34
N ALA A 140 -6.95 -13.64 1.28
CA ALA A 140 -5.57 -14.13 1.31
C ALA A 140 -4.56 -13.01 1.59
N ALA A 141 -4.71 -11.87 0.93
CA ALA A 141 -3.88 -10.69 1.14
C ALA A 141 -3.99 -10.17 2.58
N ALA A 142 -5.19 -10.12 3.15
CA ALA A 142 -5.41 -9.69 4.53
C ALA A 142 -4.68 -10.59 5.54
N ILE A 143 -4.70 -11.90 5.32
CA ILE A 143 -3.98 -12.88 6.15
C ILE A 143 -2.47 -12.66 6.04
N ILE A 144 -1.93 -12.54 4.83
CA ILE A 144 -0.49 -12.31 4.59
C ILE A 144 -0.03 -11.01 5.26
N ILE A 145 -0.81 -9.93 5.08
CA ILE A 145 -0.51 -8.62 5.70
C ILE A 145 -0.57 -8.74 7.22
N GLY A 146 -1.59 -9.39 7.77
CA GLY A 146 -1.72 -9.59 9.21
C GLY A 146 -0.49 -10.31 9.79
N PHE A 147 -0.08 -11.41 9.20
CA PHE A 147 1.11 -12.14 9.64
C PHE A 147 2.40 -11.34 9.48
N SER A 148 2.54 -10.54 8.41
CA SER A 148 3.71 -9.67 8.24
C SER A 148 3.81 -8.59 9.32
N GLN A 149 2.69 -8.09 9.83
CA GLN A 149 2.67 -7.10 10.92
C GLN A 149 3.00 -7.71 12.28
N VAL A 150 2.68 -8.99 12.51
CA VAL A 150 3.00 -9.68 13.77
C VAL A 150 4.50 -9.72 14.01
N SER A 151 5.31 -9.97 12.98
CA SER A 151 6.77 -9.95 13.11
C SER A 151 7.31 -8.59 13.53
N HIS A 152 6.75 -7.49 12.99
CA HIS A 152 7.11 -6.13 13.39
C HIS A 152 6.68 -5.79 14.82
N LEU A 153 5.50 -6.26 15.23
CA LEU A 153 4.97 -6.06 16.59
C LEU A 153 5.81 -6.77 17.66
N LEU A 154 6.34 -7.95 17.32
CA LEU A 154 7.17 -8.76 18.23
C LEU A 154 8.67 -8.42 18.14
N GLY A 155 9.08 -7.51 17.23
CA GLY A 155 10.48 -7.13 17.03
C GLY A 155 11.33 -8.26 16.43
N ILE A 156 10.72 -9.24 15.78
CA ILE A 156 11.41 -10.41 15.19
C ILE A 156 11.85 -10.02 13.78
N GLU A 157 13.17 -10.06 13.52
CA GLU A 157 13.71 -9.90 12.18
C GLU A 157 13.50 -11.19 11.38
N VAL A 158 12.41 -11.24 10.63
CA VAL A 158 12.15 -12.31 9.67
C VAL A 158 12.71 -11.91 8.31
N GLY A 159 13.58 -12.75 7.74
CA GLY A 159 14.21 -12.48 6.45
C GLY A 159 13.18 -12.16 5.36
N ARG A 160 13.50 -11.21 4.51
CA ARG A 160 12.66 -10.54 3.49
C ARG A 160 11.93 -11.48 2.52
N ASN A 161 12.39 -12.74 2.38
CA ASN A 161 11.81 -13.78 1.52
C ASN A 161 11.18 -14.94 2.31
N SER A 162 10.88 -14.73 3.59
CA SER A 162 10.38 -15.83 4.45
C SER A 162 8.95 -16.19 4.08
N LYS A 163 8.76 -17.45 3.70
CA LYS A 163 7.42 -18.03 3.54
C LYS A 163 6.66 -17.92 4.87
N ILE A 164 5.34 -17.83 4.82
CA ILE A 164 4.47 -17.74 6.01
C ILE A 164 4.84 -18.80 7.07
N GLN A 165 5.25 -19.98 6.63
CA GLN A 165 5.71 -21.07 7.51
C GLN A 165 6.92 -20.67 8.38
N HIS A 166 7.86 -19.89 7.85
CA HIS A 166 9.02 -19.41 8.60
C HIS A 166 8.64 -18.30 9.59
N ILE A 167 7.67 -17.44 9.24
CA ILE A 167 7.14 -16.42 10.15
C ILE A 167 6.45 -17.08 11.34
N VAL A 168 5.57 -18.06 11.07
CA VAL A 168 4.88 -18.83 12.10
C VAL A 168 5.87 -19.58 12.99
N ALA A 169 6.87 -20.25 12.42
CA ALA A 169 7.89 -20.94 13.18
C ALA A 169 8.74 -20.00 14.04
N ALA A 170 9.11 -18.81 13.51
CA ALA A 170 9.85 -17.81 14.27
C ALA A 170 9.03 -17.28 15.46
N VAL A 171 7.75 -16.97 15.25
CA VAL A 171 6.84 -16.53 16.31
C VAL A 171 6.69 -17.60 17.41
N ILE A 172 6.50 -18.87 17.02
CA ILE A 172 6.38 -19.97 17.97
C ILE A 172 7.67 -20.15 18.80
N ASN A 173 8.83 -20.07 18.15
CA ASN A 173 10.11 -20.20 18.84
C ASN A 173 10.36 -19.05 19.82
N GLU A 174 10.04 -17.82 19.46
CA GLU A 174 10.17 -16.65 20.38
C GLU A 174 9.20 -16.74 21.55
N LEU A 175 7.96 -17.13 21.34
CA LEU A 175 7.00 -17.35 22.41
C LEU A 175 7.49 -18.43 23.40
N HIS A 176 8.11 -19.49 22.87
CA HIS A 176 8.69 -20.56 23.72
C HIS A 176 9.91 -20.07 24.52
N GLN A 177 10.73 -19.20 23.94
CA GLN A 177 11.84 -18.56 24.67
C GLN A 177 11.36 -17.63 25.78
N ILE A 178 10.30 -16.84 25.53
CA ILE A 178 9.72 -15.94 26.55
C ILE A 178 9.16 -16.76 27.72
N GLU A 179 8.46 -17.86 27.44
CA GLU A 179 7.92 -18.77 28.46
C GLU A 179 9.05 -19.43 29.28
N TYR A 180 10.14 -19.83 28.62
CA TYR A 180 11.32 -20.38 29.28
C TYR A 180 12.02 -19.34 30.17
N PHE A 181 12.10 -18.08 29.73
CA PHE A 181 12.70 -16.98 30.48
C PHE A 181 11.87 -16.60 31.70
N GLN A 182 10.53 -16.56 31.57
CA GLN A 182 9.63 -16.32 32.69
C GLN A 182 9.69 -17.43 33.75
N ARG A 183 9.80 -18.68 33.37
CA ARG A 183 10.00 -19.80 34.31
C ARG A 183 11.32 -19.70 35.06
N LYS A 184 12.37 -19.16 34.45
CA LYS A 184 13.70 -19.03 35.07
C LYS A 184 13.81 -17.85 36.05
N ILE A 185 12.93 -16.85 35.95
CA ILE A 185 12.89 -15.69 36.86
C ILE A 185 12.01 -15.98 38.07
N LEU A 186 11.09 -16.93 38.00
CA LEU A 186 10.15 -17.29 39.07
C LEU A 186 10.68 -18.41 40.01
N ILE A 187 11.90 -18.92 39.81
CA ILE A 187 12.64 -19.84 40.66
C ILE A 187 13.85 -19.11 41.28
#